data_694abd90d4bec96d4ea02dc64ca68bbf
#
_entry.id   694abd90d4bec96d4ea02dc64ca68bbf
#
_cell.length_a   1.000
_cell.length_b   1.000
_cell.length_c   1.000
_cell.angle_alpha   90.00
_cell.angle_beta   90.00
_cell.angle_gamma   90.00
#
_symmetry.space_group_name_H-M   'P 1'
#
loop_
_entity.id
_entity.type
_entity.pdbx_description
1 polymer ?
#
loop_
_entity_poly.entity_id
_entity_poly.type
_entity_poly.pdbx_seq_one_letter_code
_entity_poly.pdbx_strand_id
1 'polypeptide(L)'
;MTYDKIILGAGLYGLYAAQKCGAAGQRVLVLERDPAPFMRATYINQARVHMGYHYPRSYSTAIKSAHYFERFCNDYGFCLHTEFDQVYATSAHFSWTNAAEFRRFCAAAGIRCDDVAPERYFNPGLCDGAFLTTEYTYDAQILKRWFLEQLAALPNVEVLYSHKPTAIEKVGSAWRVQAGDITAEAPYLLNATYAGVNDVHAMLGLPPFGIKYEKCEIILCTVDKSLKNTGITVMDGPFFSLMPFGRTGLHSLTSVTFTPHETSYDSVATFPCQQECGGVCKPGSLYNCNECPAKPQSAWPYMSQLARKYLKEEYGFAYHSSLFSMKPILKASEIDDSRPTVVRVMNDEPKLVSVLSGKINTVYDLDEVLEV
;
A
#
# COMPACT_ATOMS: atom_id res chain seq x y z
N MET A 1 8.85 -24.04 19.80
CA MET A 1 9.01 -22.79 20.60
C MET A 1 7.63 -22.20 20.82
N THR A 2 7.38 -21.63 22.00
CA THR A 2 6.05 -21.10 22.36
C THR A 2 6.10 -19.59 22.48
N TYR A 3 5.13 -18.91 21.87
CA TYR A 3 4.95 -17.46 21.87
C TYR A 3 3.52 -17.13 22.31
N ASP A 4 3.27 -15.88 22.67
CA ASP A 4 1.91 -15.38 22.87
C ASP A 4 1.24 -15.08 21.52
N LYS A 5 2.05 -14.60 20.54
CA LYS A 5 1.58 -14.28 19.19
C LYS A 5 2.59 -14.67 18.12
N ILE A 6 2.08 -15.21 17.01
CA ILE A 6 2.83 -15.35 15.76
C ILE A 6 2.22 -14.40 14.74
N ILE A 7 3.06 -13.62 14.05
CA ILE A 7 2.69 -12.65 13.01
C ILE A 7 3.32 -13.07 11.70
N LEU A 8 2.51 -13.21 10.66
CA LEU A 8 2.97 -13.55 9.31
C LEU A 8 3.08 -12.27 8.48
N GLY A 9 4.31 -11.94 8.06
CA GLY A 9 4.66 -10.78 7.24
C GLY A 9 5.27 -9.62 8.05
N ALA A 10 6.43 -9.11 7.59
CA ALA A 10 7.12 -7.94 8.15
C ALA A 10 6.92 -6.67 7.28
N GLY A 11 5.73 -6.49 6.73
CA GLY A 11 5.26 -5.22 6.22
C GLY A 11 4.85 -4.26 7.35
N LEU A 12 4.33 -3.07 7.02
CA LEU A 12 3.92 -2.07 8.00
C LEU A 12 2.96 -2.64 9.06
N TYR A 13 1.93 -3.37 8.63
CA TYR A 13 0.93 -3.92 9.54
C TYR A 13 1.50 -4.98 10.50
N GLY A 14 2.39 -5.84 9.99
CA GLY A 14 3.03 -6.85 10.84
C GLY A 14 4.00 -6.26 11.84
N LEU A 15 4.86 -5.30 11.43
CA LEU A 15 5.80 -4.66 12.35
C LEU A 15 5.10 -3.74 13.36
N TYR A 16 4.02 -3.05 12.95
CA TYR A 16 3.17 -2.30 13.86
C TYR A 16 2.60 -3.21 14.97
N ALA A 17 2.02 -4.34 14.57
CA ALA A 17 1.48 -5.30 15.53
C ALA A 17 2.57 -5.87 16.45
N ALA A 18 3.73 -6.21 15.90
CA ALA A 18 4.86 -6.72 16.68
C ALA A 18 5.35 -5.71 17.73
N GLN A 19 5.49 -4.45 17.33
CA GLN A 19 5.92 -3.37 18.22
C GLN A 19 4.89 -3.13 19.34
N LYS A 20 3.59 -3.08 19.01
CA LYS A 20 2.52 -2.90 19.99
C LYS A 20 2.47 -4.05 21.00
N CYS A 21 2.42 -5.28 20.51
CA CYS A 21 2.35 -6.48 21.37
C CYS A 21 3.61 -6.67 22.22
N GLY A 22 4.78 -6.43 21.60
CA GLY A 22 6.05 -6.50 22.32
C GLY A 22 6.18 -5.45 23.42
N ALA A 23 5.77 -4.21 23.15
CA ALA A 23 5.76 -3.13 24.15
C ALA A 23 4.79 -3.43 25.32
N ALA A 24 3.72 -4.19 25.07
CA ALA A 24 2.82 -4.70 26.12
C ALA A 24 3.36 -5.92 26.88
N GLY A 25 4.60 -6.32 26.62
CA GLY A 25 5.27 -7.45 27.31
C GLY A 25 4.97 -8.83 26.74
N GLN A 26 4.21 -8.93 25.64
CA GLN A 26 3.90 -10.21 25.00
C GLN A 26 5.12 -10.76 24.25
N ARG A 27 5.28 -12.07 24.25
CA ARG A 27 6.31 -12.76 23.47
C ARG A 27 5.85 -12.97 22.04
N VAL A 28 6.50 -12.30 21.08
CA VAL A 28 6.05 -12.23 19.68
C VAL A 28 7.09 -12.83 18.74
N LEU A 29 6.63 -13.67 17.80
CA LEU A 29 7.40 -14.12 16.64
C LEU A 29 6.84 -13.51 15.38
N VAL A 30 7.69 -12.84 14.59
CA VAL A 30 7.36 -12.39 13.23
C VAL A 30 8.07 -13.26 12.20
N LEU A 31 7.32 -13.82 11.26
CA LEU A 31 7.84 -14.62 10.15
C LEU A 31 7.71 -13.84 8.84
N GLU A 32 8.84 -13.53 8.22
CA GLU A 32 8.89 -12.84 6.93
C GLU A 32 9.53 -13.74 5.85
N ARG A 33 8.87 -13.83 4.71
CA ARG A 33 9.32 -14.63 3.57
C ARG A 33 10.53 -14.04 2.84
N ASP A 34 10.64 -12.72 2.81
CA ASP A 34 11.72 -11.99 2.17
C ASP A 34 12.93 -11.84 3.10
N PRO A 35 14.15 -11.57 2.59
CA PRO A 35 15.36 -11.46 3.40
C PRO A 35 15.42 -10.18 4.25
N ALA A 36 14.44 -9.28 4.12
CA ALA A 36 14.34 -8.05 4.90
C ALA A 36 12.88 -7.57 4.99
N PRO A 37 12.54 -6.67 5.94
CA PRO A 37 11.21 -6.10 6.00
C PRO A 37 10.98 -5.04 4.92
N PHE A 38 9.71 -4.75 4.61
CA PHE A 38 9.29 -3.69 3.68
C PHE A 38 9.74 -3.87 2.22
N MET A 39 10.08 -5.09 1.79
CA MET A 39 10.56 -5.33 0.43
C MET A 39 9.47 -5.27 -0.65
N ARG A 40 8.19 -5.20 -0.26
CA ARG A 40 7.05 -5.23 -1.18
C ARG A 40 6.16 -3.99 -1.03
N ALA A 41 4.86 -4.17 -0.94
CA ALA A 41 3.85 -3.10 -1.01
C ALA A 41 4.04 -1.95 0.01
N THR A 42 4.64 -2.17 1.16
CA THR A 42 4.93 -1.08 2.11
C THR A 42 5.96 -0.08 1.56
N TYR A 43 6.93 -0.53 0.78
CA TYR A 43 7.88 0.34 0.08
C TYR A 43 7.39 0.72 -1.32
N ILE A 44 6.79 -0.23 -2.04
CA ILE A 44 6.43 -0.10 -3.46
C ILE A 44 4.96 0.28 -3.56
N ASN A 45 4.70 1.56 -3.44
CA ASN A 45 3.40 2.20 -3.59
C ASN A 45 3.61 3.69 -3.94
N GLN A 46 2.57 4.50 -3.95
CA GLN A 46 2.66 5.94 -4.23
C GLN A 46 3.31 6.75 -3.10
N ALA A 47 3.73 6.13 -2.00
CA ALA A 47 4.24 6.76 -0.78
C ALA A 47 3.28 7.78 -0.13
N ARG A 48 2.00 7.73 -0.47
CA ARG A 48 1.00 8.72 -0.09
C ARG A 48 0.41 8.44 1.29
N VAL A 49 0.35 9.47 2.13
CA VAL A 49 -0.46 9.50 3.34
C VAL A 49 -1.80 10.12 2.98
N HIS A 50 -2.83 9.30 2.87
CA HIS A 50 -4.12 9.72 2.35
C HIS A 50 -4.91 10.59 3.31
N MET A 51 -5.31 11.80 2.87
CA MET A 51 -6.32 12.63 3.53
C MET A 51 -7.75 12.33 3.04
N GLY A 52 -7.89 11.59 1.93
CA GLY A 52 -9.19 11.20 1.40
C GLY A 52 -9.55 11.72 0.01
N TYR A 53 -8.82 12.69 -0.54
CA TYR A 53 -9.11 13.34 -1.82
C TYR A 53 -9.33 12.37 -3.01
N HIS A 54 -8.70 11.23 -2.97
CA HIS A 54 -8.75 10.22 -4.04
C HIS A 54 -10.10 9.49 -4.15
N TYR A 55 -11.02 9.74 -3.22
CA TYR A 55 -12.25 8.95 -3.07
C TYR A 55 -13.53 9.82 -3.09
N PRO A 56 -13.73 10.68 -4.10
CA PRO A 56 -14.93 11.53 -4.14
C PRO A 56 -16.23 10.72 -4.29
N ARG A 57 -16.15 9.47 -4.77
CA ARG A 57 -17.27 8.55 -4.90
C ARG A 57 -17.44 7.59 -3.73
N SER A 58 -16.51 7.60 -2.74
CA SER A 58 -16.56 6.77 -1.52
C SER A 58 -16.32 7.62 -0.28
N TYR A 59 -17.36 8.32 0.15
CA TYR A 59 -17.31 9.25 1.29
C TYR A 59 -16.83 8.58 2.59
N SER A 60 -17.29 7.36 2.88
CA SER A 60 -16.86 6.59 4.06
C SER A 60 -15.35 6.31 4.05
N THR A 61 -14.79 5.99 2.89
CA THR A 61 -13.34 5.78 2.72
C THR A 61 -12.56 7.09 2.90
N ALA A 62 -13.10 8.21 2.42
CA ALA A 62 -12.49 9.53 2.58
C ALA A 62 -12.44 9.96 4.05
N ILE A 63 -13.56 9.89 4.75
CA ILE A 63 -13.66 10.24 6.19
C ILE A 63 -12.74 9.36 7.04
N LYS A 64 -12.73 8.05 6.82
CA LYS A 64 -11.82 7.15 7.57
C LYS A 64 -10.35 7.50 7.33
N SER A 65 -10.00 7.86 6.09
CA SER A 65 -8.64 8.29 5.76
C SER A 65 -8.26 9.59 6.47
N ALA A 66 -9.15 10.59 6.46
CA ALA A 66 -8.96 11.86 7.15
C ALA A 66 -8.84 11.69 8.67
N HIS A 67 -9.67 10.81 9.26
CA HIS A 67 -9.63 10.53 10.70
C HIS A 67 -8.26 10.02 11.17
N TYR A 68 -7.62 9.12 10.41
CA TYR A 68 -6.30 8.59 10.78
C TYR A 68 -5.13 9.43 10.27
N PHE A 69 -5.37 10.43 9.44
CA PHE A 69 -4.29 11.26 8.86
C PHE A 69 -3.49 11.98 9.93
N GLU A 70 -4.19 12.69 10.83
CA GLU A 70 -3.55 13.44 11.91
C GLU A 70 -2.78 12.52 12.86
N ARG A 71 -3.39 11.40 13.28
CA ARG A 71 -2.73 10.42 14.14
C ARG A 71 -1.45 9.88 13.47
N PHE A 72 -1.52 9.53 12.18
CA PHE A 72 -0.36 9.03 11.45
C PHE A 72 0.74 10.09 11.32
N CYS A 73 0.36 11.35 11.12
CA CYS A 73 1.32 12.45 11.07
C CYS A 73 2.00 12.69 12.43
N ASN A 74 1.26 12.56 13.54
CA ASN A 74 1.80 12.70 14.88
C ASN A 74 2.74 11.55 15.24
N ASP A 75 2.35 10.30 14.95
CA ASP A 75 3.14 9.11 15.31
C ASP A 75 4.38 8.93 14.40
N TYR A 76 4.27 9.28 13.12
CA TYR A 76 5.30 9.00 12.09
C TYR A 76 5.81 10.25 11.36
N GLY A 77 5.61 11.45 11.93
CA GLY A 77 6.05 12.72 11.32
C GLY A 77 7.52 12.76 10.92
N PHE A 78 8.38 12.04 11.65
CA PHE A 78 9.82 11.93 11.38
C PHE A 78 10.16 11.35 9.99
N CYS A 79 9.26 10.55 9.40
CA CYS A 79 9.45 9.97 8.07
C CYS A 79 8.62 10.65 6.98
N LEU A 80 7.83 11.67 7.31
CA LEU A 80 6.98 12.36 6.33
C LEU A 80 7.76 13.42 5.57
N HIS A 81 7.41 13.57 4.29
CA HIS A 81 7.72 14.74 3.48
C HIS A 81 6.45 15.58 3.35
N THR A 82 6.48 16.78 3.91
CA THR A 82 5.33 17.68 4.04
C THR A 82 5.53 19.02 3.32
N GLU A 83 6.77 19.30 2.87
CA GLU A 83 7.17 20.58 2.28
C GLU A 83 7.00 20.57 0.77
N PHE A 84 5.79 20.36 0.29
CA PHE A 84 5.44 20.48 -1.12
C PHE A 84 3.96 20.84 -1.28
N ASP A 85 3.64 21.49 -2.40
CA ASP A 85 2.27 21.78 -2.81
C ASP A 85 1.65 20.55 -3.48
N GLN A 86 0.58 20.02 -2.93
CA GLN A 86 -0.19 18.97 -3.59
C GLN A 86 -1.34 19.58 -4.37
N VAL A 87 -1.30 19.43 -5.69
CA VAL A 87 -2.33 19.88 -6.62
C VAL A 87 -3.19 18.71 -7.06
N TYR A 88 -4.48 18.75 -6.75
CA TYR A 88 -5.47 17.90 -7.36
C TYR A 88 -6.16 18.64 -8.50
N ALA A 89 -6.42 17.96 -9.60
CA ALA A 89 -7.15 18.53 -10.72
C ALA A 89 -8.22 17.55 -11.23
N THR A 90 -9.34 18.10 -11.66
CA THR A 90 -10.38 17.38 -12.39
C THR A 90 -10.20 17.60 -13.89
N SER A 91 -10.28 16.53 -14.67
CA SER A 91 -10.17 16.64 -16.12
C SER A 91 -11.45 17.22 -16.72
N ALA A 92 -11.31 18.10 -17.71
CA ALA A 92 -12.45 18.64 -18.47
C ALA A 92 -13.18 17.54 -19.29
N HIS A 93 -12.52 16.39 -19.51
CA HIS A 93 -13.05 15.29 -20.31
C HIS A 93 -12.82 13.95 -19.61
N PHE A 94 -13.82 13.05 -19.69
CA PHE A 94 -13.73 11.68 -19.19
C PHE A 94 -13.48 11.51 -17.68
N SER A 95 -13.70 12.58 -16.88
CA SER A 95 -13.70 12.47 -15.42
C SER A 95 -15.07 12.07 -14.91
N TRP A 96 -15.11 11.22 -13.90
CA TRP A 96 -16.32 10.85 -13.15
C TRP A 96 -16.76 11.97 -12.20
N THR A 97 -15.85 12.87 -11.86
CA THR A 97 -16.08 14.00 -10.94
C THR A 97 -15.60 15.29 -11.59
N ASN A 98 -16.45 16.30 -11.70
CA ASN A 98 -16.09 17.62 -12.17
C ASN A 98 -15.64 18.55 -11.02
N ALA A 99 -15.12 19.73 -11.35
CA ALA A 99 -14.60 20.70 -10.39
C ALA A 99 -15.62 21.10 -9.31
N ALA A 100 -16.89 21.30 -9.68
CA ALA A 100 -17.94 21.69 -8.73
C ALA A 100 -18.28 20.54 -7.76
N GLU A 101 -18.30 19.32 -8.25
CA GLU A 101 -18.53 18.12 -7.43
C GLU A 101 -17.38 17.89 -6.47
N PHE A 102 -16.14 18.05 -6.93
CA PHE A 102 -14.97 17.90 -6.07
C PHE A 102 -14.93 18.93 -4.93
N ARG A 103 -15.27 20.21 -5.20
CA ARG A 103 -15.40 21.22 -4.15
C ARG A 103 -16.46 20.85 -3.12
N ARG A 104 -17.65 20.42 -3.58
CA ARG A 104 -18.73 19.98 -2.69
C ARG A 104 -18.30 18.80 -1.82
N PHE A 105 -17.61 17.82 -2.42
CA PHE A 105 -17.07 16.67 -1.71
C PHE A 105 -16.07 17.09 -0.62
N CYS A 106 -15.08 17.93 -0.96
CA CYS A 106 -14.09 18.42 0.00
C CYS A 106 -14.74 19.21 1.15
N ALA A 107 -15.70 20.07 0.83
CA ALA A 107 -16.46 20.81 1.85
C ALA A 107 -17.24 19.88 2.77
N ALA A 108 -17.92 18.87 2.24
CA ALA A 108 -18.64 17.87 3.03
C ALA A 108 -17.71 17.01 3.89
N ALA A 109 -16.51 16.71 3.39
CA ALA A 109 -15.50 15.94 4.12
C ALA A 109 -14.68 16.80 5.12
N GLY A 110 -14.85 18.12 5.11
CA GLY A 110 -14.08 19.03 5.97
C GLY A 110 -12.58 19.08 5.65
N ILE A 111 -12.20 18.84 4.40
CA ILE A 111 -10.80 18.81 3.97
C ILE A 111 -10.47 20.02 3.09
N ARG A 112 -9.23 20.49 3.16
CA ARG A 112 -8.76 21.68 2.45
C ARG A 112 -8.92 21.55 0.93
N CYS A 113 -9.45 22.58 0.27
CA CYS A 113 -9.63 22.61 -1.18
C CYS A 113 -9.60 24.06 -1.68
N ASP A 114 -8.40 24.59 -1.91
CA ASP A 114 -8.22 25.99 -2.34
C ASP A 114 -8.10 26.03 -3.86
N ASP A 115 -8.94 26.82 -4.52
CA ASP A 115 -8.91 26.98 -5.98
C ASP A 115 -7.59 27.59 -6.46
N VAL A 116 -7.02 27.01 -7.52
CA VAL A 116 -5.90 27.57 -8.26
C VAL A 116 -6.22 27.54 -9.76
N ALA A 117 -5.63 28.47 -10.53
CA ALA A 117 -5.82 28.50 -11.97
C ALA A 117 -5.23 27.23 -12.60
N PRO A 118 -6.03 26.40 -13.32
CA PRO A 118 -5.52 25.19 -13.97
C PRO A 118 -4.37 25.49 -14.95
N GLU A 119 -4.41 26.64 -15.62
CA GLU A 119 -3.41 27.09 -16.60
C GLU A 119 -2.03 27.31 -15.99
N ARG A 120 -1.92 27.35 -14.65
CA ARG A 120 -0.63 27.39 -13.96
C ARG A 120 0.15 26.09 -14.19
N TYR A 121 -0.54 24.94 -14.21
CA TYR A 121 0.08 23.61 -14.24
C TYR A 121 -0.21 22.84 -15.54
N PHE A 122 -1.38 23.07 -16.12
CA PHE A 122 -1.91 22.24 -17.19
C PHE A 122 -2.03 22.98 -18.51
N ASN A 123 -1.96 22.24 -19.59
CA ASN A 123 -2.25 22.74 -20.93
C ASN A 123 -3.71 23.20 -21.01
N PRO A 124 -4.01 24.28 -21.77
CA PRO A 124 -5.34 24.85 -21.85
C PRO A 124 -6.43 23.84 -22.22
N GLY A 125 -7.57 23.93 -21.55
CA GLY A 125 -8.75 23.12 -21.85
C GLY A 125 -8.72 21.66 -21.40
N LEU A 126 -7.66 21.20 -20.71
CA LEU A 126 -7.56 19.80 -20.25
C LEU A 126 -8.11 19.58 -18.86
N CYS A 127 -8.11 20.59 -18.00
CA CYS A 127 -8.69 20.51 -16.65
C CYS A 127 -9.76 21.59 -16.48
N ASP A 128 -10.90 21.23 -15.86
CA ASP A 128 -11.99 22.15 -15.51
C ASP A 128 -11.83 22.73 -14.10
N GLY A 129 -10.90 22.21 -13.30
CA GLY A 129 -10.53 22.71 -12.00
C GLY A 129 -9.17 22.20 -11.54
N ALA A 130 -8.50 23.00 -10.72
CA ALA A 130 -7.29 22.63 -10.00
C ALA A 130 -7.33 23.21 -8.59
N PHE A 131 -6.80 22.46 -7.61
CA PHE A 131 -6.98 22.74 -6.19
C PHE A 131 -5.71 22.44 -5.42
N LEU A 132 -5.30 23.37 -4.55
CA LEU A 132 -4.31 23.08 -3.51
C LEU A 132 -4.98 22.31 -2.39
N THR A 133 -4.38 21.21 -2.02
CA THR A 133 -4.87 20.25 -1.03
C THR A 133 -3.80 19.97 0.02
N THR A 134 -4.13 19.22 1.06
CA THR A 134 -3.19 18.79 2.10
C THR A 134 -3.03 17.27 2.02
N GLU A 135 -1.97 16.82 1.38
CA GLU A 135 -1.60 15.42 1.35
C GLU A 135 -0.09 15.29 1.43
N TYR A 136 0.42 14.33 2.16
CA TYR A 136 1.85 14.14 2.41
C TYR A 136 2.34 12.84 1.78
N THR A 137 3.66 12.69 1.70
CA THR A 137 4.26 11.41 1.37
C THR A 137 5.15 10.93 2.51
N TYR A 138 5.33 9.63 2.64
CA TYR A 138 6.20 9.04 3.64
C TYR A 138 7.42 8.37 3.00
N ASP A 139 8.53 8.40 3.71
CA ASP A 139 9.72 7.66 3.33
C ASP A 139 9.73 6.29 4.03
N ALA A 140 9.44 5.25 3.24
CA ALA A 140 9.36 3.89 3.76
C ALA A 140 10.69 3.36 4.31
N GLN A 141 11.84 3.87 3.83
CA GLN A 141 13.14 3.42 4.33
C GLN A 141 13.48 4.06 5.68
N ILE A 142 13.05 5.31 5.91
CA ILE A 142 13.15 5.95 7.24
C ILE A 142 12.23 5.22 8.21
N LEU A 143 10.98 4.96 7.83
CA LEU A 143 10.01 4.23 8.65
C LEU A 143 10.49 2.81 8.98
N LYS A 144 11.08 2.11 8.00
CA LYS A 144 11.69 0.79 8.19
C LYS A 144 12.78 0.81 9.27
N ARG A 145 13.74 1.75 9.18
CA ARG A 145 14.82 1.87 10.17
C ARG A 145 14.28 2.09 11.56
N TRP A 146 13.29 2.98 11.68
CA TRP A 146 12.67 3.25 12.97
C TRP A 146 12.02 1.98 13.56
N PHE A 147 11.24 1.21 12.79
CA PHE A 147 10.67 -0.05 13.30
C PHE A 147 11.75 -1.03 13.74
N LEU A 148 12.82 -1.18 12.95
CA LEU A 148 13.93 -2.07 13.31
C LEU A 148 14.60 -1.65 14.62
N GLU A 149 14.80 -0.36 14.85
CA GLU A 149 15.34 0.20 16.10
C GLU A 149 14.38 -0.06 17.29
N GLN A 150 13.07 0.19 17.10
CA GLN A 150 12.08 -0.08 18.14
C GLN A 150 12.03 -1.56 18.52
N LEU A 151 12.03 -2.46 17.53
CA LEU A 151 11.96 -3.90 17.78
C LEU A 151 13.25 -4.45 18.38
N ALA A 152 14.42 -3.90 18.02
CA ALA A 152 15.69 -4.28 18.63
C ALA A 152 15.77 -3.94 20.14
N ALA A 153 14.97 -2.97 20.60
CA ALA A 153 14.83 -2.64 22.02
C ALA A 153 13.87 -3.57 22.79
N LEU A 154 13.17 -4.48 22.11
CA LEU A 154 12.19 -5.39 22.68
C LEU A 154 12.70 -6.84 22.67
N PRO A 155 13.34 -7.32 23.75
CA PRO A 155 13.94 -8.68 23.79
C PRO A 155 12.93 -9.82 23.72
N ASN A 156 11.64 -9.52 23.89
CA ASN A 156 10.51 -10.43 23.78
C ASN A 156 9.92 -10.51 22.36
N VAL A 157 10.52 -9.79 21.38
CA VAL A 157 10.10 -9.85 19.98
C VAL A 157 11.22 -10.45 19.14
N GLU A 158 10.91 -11.50 18.41
CA GLU A 158 11.80 -12.16 17.48
C GLU A 158 11.29 -11.98 16.05
N VAL A 159 12.17 -11.55 15.12
CA VAL A 159 11.83 -11.37 13.70
C VAL A 159 12.73 -12.26 12.87
N LEU A 160 12.15 -13.22 12.17
CA LEU A 160 12.86 -14.18 11.31
C LEU A 160 12.58 -13.87 9.84
N TYR A 161 13.62 -13.51 9.12
CA TYR A 161 13.58 -13.26 7.68
C TYR A 161 13.90 -14.54 6.89
N SER A 162 13.47 -14.59 5.62
CA SER A 162 13.58 -15.77 4.75
C SER A 162 12.84 -17.01 5.31
N HIS A 163 11.86 -16.79 6.19
CA HIS A 163 11.05 -17.82 6.84
C HIS A 163 9.59 -17.73 6.35
N LYS A 164 9.34 -18.31 5.15
CA LYS A 164 7.98 -18.45 4.66
C LYS A 164 7.28 -19.62 5.37
N PRO A 165 6.05 -19.43 5.90
CA PRO A 165 5.25 -20.55 6.39
C PRO A 165 5.03 -21.60 5.30
N THR A 166 5.26 -22.87 5.64
CA THR A 166 5.06 -24.04 4.78
C THR A 166 3.87 -24.89 5.23
N ALA A 167 3.55 -24.86 6.52
CA ALA A 167 2.38 -25.49 7.09
C ALA A 167 1.86 -24.68 8.29
N ILE A 168 0.55 -24.66 8.44
CA ILE A 168 -0.14 -24.07 9.60
C ILE A 168 -1.25 -25.04 10.00
N GLU A 169 -1.28 -25.41 11.27
CA GLU A 169 -2.30 -26.32 11.79
C GLU A 169 -2.78 -25.91 13.18
N LYS A 170 -4.02 -26.27 13.50
CA LYS A 170 -4.59 -26.09 14.83
C LYS A 170 -4.19 -27.29 15.70
N VAL A 171 -3.54 -27.02 16.84
CA VAL A 171 -3.11 -28.03 17.80
C VAL A 171 -3.61 -27.63 19.19
N GLY A 172 -4.69 -28.25 19.64
CA GLY A 172 -5.34 -27.86 20.89
C GLY A 172 -5.81 -26.40 20.86
N SER A 173 -5.34 -25.61 21.81
CA SER A 173 -5.62 -24.18 21.94
C SER A 173 -4.56 -23.28 21.28
N ALA A 174 -3.73 -23.81 20.37
CA ALA A 174 -2.68 -23.07 19.70
C ALA A 174 -2.66 -23.33 18.19
N TRP A 175 -2.12 -22.36 17.45
CA TRP A 175 -1.68 -22.49 16.08
C TRP A 175 -0.23 -22.96 16.07
N ARG A 176 0.06 -24.06 15.38
CA ARG A 176 1.42 -24.51 15.06
C ARG A 176 1.77 -24.04 13.66
N VAL A 177 2.85 -23.29 13.55
CA VAL A 177 3.38 -22.76 12.27
C VAL A 177 4.74 -23.39 12.03
N GLN A 178 4.91 -23.99 10.86
CA GLN A 178 6.19 -24.47 10.36
C GLN A 178 6.72 -23.51 9.29
N ALA A 179 7.97 -23.06 9.42
CA ALA A 179 8.63 -22.19 8.46
C ALA A 179 10.13 -22.49 8.41
N GLY A 180 10.61 -23.03 7.28
CA GLY A 180 11.98 -23.50 7.17
C GLY A 180 12.26 -24.64 8.18
N ASP A 181 13.28 -24.44 8.99
CA ASP A 181 13.75 -25.38 10.02
C ASP A 181 13.10 -25.15 11.40
N ILE A 182 12.22 -24.14 11.51
CA ILE A 182 11.57 -23.82 12.79
C ILE A 182 10.11 -24.31 12.82
N THR A 183 9.68 -24.66 14.03
CA THR A 183 8.28 -24.91 14.39
C THR A 183 7.96 -24.09 15.63
N ALA A 184 6.93 -23.22 15.53
CA ALA A 184 6.49 -22.33 16.60
C ALA A 184 4.99 -22.51 16.87
N GLU A 185 4.59 -22.29 18.13
CA GLU A 185 3.20 -22.37 18.57
C GLU A 185 2.79 -21.09 19.29
N ALA A 186 1.56 -20.64 19.06
CA ALA A 186 0.94 -19.52 19.77
C ALA A 186 -0.59 -19.66 19.80
N PRO A 187 -1.26 -19.17 20.85
CA PRO A 187 -2.72 -19.09 20.88
C PRO A 187 -3.28 -18.04 19.93
N TYR A 188 -2.44 -17.13 19.41
CA TYR A 188 -2.83 -16.06 18.52
C TYR A 188 -1.96 -16.05 17.24
N LEU A 189 -2.60 -16.04 16.07
CA LEU A 189 -1.97 -15.93 14.76
C LEU A 189 -2.51 -14.71 14.00
N LEU A 190 -1.64 -13.79 13.61
CA LEU A 190 -1.97 -12.66 12.73
C LEU A 190 -1.47 -12.92 11.32
N ASN A 191 -2.39 -12.97 10.36
CA ASN A 191 -2.06 -12.99 8.94
C ASN A 191 -2.03 -11.56 8.39
N ALA A 192 -0.83 -10.96 8.32
CA ALA A 192 -0.55 -9.63 7.76
C ALA A 192 0.24 -9.72 6.44
N THR A 193 0.02 -10.78 5.66
CA THR A 193 0.79 -11.08 4.45
C THR A 193 0.34 -10.31 3.21
N TYR A 194 -0.70 -9.46 3.28
CA TYR A 194 -1.20 -8.61 2.20
C TYR A 194 -1.57 -9.42 0.95
N ALA A 195 -0.74 -9.40 -0.11
CA ALA A 195 -0.99 -10.18 -1.32
C ALA A 195 -0.94 -11.71 -1.09
N GLY A 196 -0.38 -12.17 0.01
CA GLY A 196 -0.34 -13.58 0.43
C GLY A 196 -1.48 -13.98 1.37
N VAL A 197 -2.45 -13.10 1.64
CA VAL A 197 -3.52 -13.35 2.61
C VAL A 197 -4.30 -14.62 2.31
N ASN A 198 -4.63 -14.85 1.04
CA ASN A 198 -5.33 -16.04 0.59
C ASN A 198 -4.43 -17.29 0.50
N ASP A 199 -3.11 -17.14 0.41
CA ASP A 199 -2.18 -18.27 0.49
C ASP A 199 -2.26 -18.91 1.87
N VAL A 200 -2.34 -18.09 2.93
CA VAL A 200 -2.53 -18.54 4.31
C VAL A 200 -3.91 -19.17 4.51
N HIS A 201 -4.95 -18.56 3.94
CA HIS A 201 -6.32 -19.12 3.99
C HIS A 201 -6.38 -20.51 3.33
N ALA A 202 -5.72 -20.66 2.17
CA ALA A 202 -5.67 -21.95 1.46
C ALA A 202 -4.96 -23.03 2.28
N MET A 203 -3.88 -22.71 3.01
CA MET A 203 -3.20 -23.65 3.91
C MET A 203 -4.11 -24.16 5.03
N LEU A 204 -5.05 -23.33 5.46
CA LEU A 204 -5.98 -23.63 6.57
C LEU A 204 -7.36 -24.12 6.11
N GLY A 205 -7.60 -24.23 4.80
CA GLY A 205 -8.92 -24.59 4.24
C GLY A 205 -9.99 -23.54 4.51
N LEU A 206 -9.59 -22.27 4.71
CA LEU A 206 -10.50 -21.17 4.99
C LEU A 206 -11.01 -20.50 3.70
N PRO A 207 -12.21 -19.90 3.73
CA PRO A 207 -12.72 -19.14 2.60
C PRO A 207 -11.76 -17.99 2.23
N PRO A 208 -11.42 -17.79 0.95
CA PRO A 208 -10.56 -16.69 0.53
C PRO A 208 -11.28 -15.34 0.68
N PHE A 209 -10.51 -14.26 0.80
CA PHE A 209 -11.02 -12.93 0.50
C PHE A 209 -11.41 -12.86 -0.97
N GLY A 210 -12.56 -12.26 -1.27
CA GLY A 210 -12.99 -11.97 -2.64
C GLY A 210 -12.17 -10.82 -3.23
N ILE A 211 -10.94 -11.09 -3.65
CA ILE A 211 -9.99 -10.10 -4.19
C ILE A 211 -9.60 -10.42 -5.63
N LYS A 212 -9.21 -9.39 -6.36
CA LYS A 212 -8.38 -9.48 -7.56
C LYS A 212 -6.96 -9.04 -7.23
N TYR A 213 -6.00 -9.53 -7.98
CA TYR A 213 -4.60 -9.17 -7.84
C TYR A 213 -4.16 -8.37 -9.06
N GLU A 214 -3.57 -7.22 -8.84
CA GLU A 214 -2.94 -6.42 -9.89
C GLU A 214 -1.42 -6.43 -9.72
N LYS A 215 -0.68 -6.80 -10.76
CA LYS A 215 0.76 -6.59 -10.83
C LYS A 215 1.01 -5.16 -11.25
N CYS A 216 1.36 -4.30 -10.28
CA CYS A 216 1.46 -2.86 -10.44
C CYS A 216 2.91 -2.40 -10.58
N GLU A 217 3.11 -1.35 -11.36
CA GLU A 217 4.36 -0.60 -11.48
C GLU A 217 4.26 0.76 -10.81
N ILE A 218 5.29 1.14 -10.09
CA ILE A 218 5.55 2.52 -9.65
C ILE A 218 6.80 2.99 -10.37
N ILE A 219 6.67 3.98 -11.23
CA ILE A 219 7.82 4.57 -11.94
C ILE A 219 8.41 5.67 -11.07
N LEU A 220 9.72 5.62 -10.84
CA LEU A 220 10.45 6.71 -10.20
C LEU A 220 11.04 7.62 -11.26
N CYS A 221 10.87 8.93 -11.04
CA CYS A 221 11.28 9.98 -11.96
C CYS A 221 12.23 10.96 -11.28
N THR A 222 13.24 11.44 -12.00
CA THR A 222 13.86 12.73 -11.71
C THR A 222 12.95 13.84 -12.23
N VAL A 223 12.97 15.01 -11.59
CA VAL A 223 12.12 16.15 -11.93
C VAL A 223 12.92 17.43 -11.99
N ASP A 224 12.46 18.38 -12.80
CA ASP A 224 13.03 19.72 -12.89
C ASP A 224 12.66 20.58 -11.66
N LYS A 225 13.28 21.73 -11.52
CA LYS A 225 13.06 22.65 -10.39
C LYS A 225 11.59 23.04 -10.22
N SER A 226 10.83 23.14 -11.32
CA SER A 226 9.39 23.47 -11.35
C SER A 226 8.51 22.45 -10.64
N LEU A 227 8.91 21.18 -10.65
CA LEU A 227 8.19 20.09 -10.00
C LEU A 227 8.77 19.67 -8.65
N LYS A 228 9.97 20.14 -8.27
CA LYS A 228 10.70 19.65 -7.10
C LYS A 228 9.85 19.61 -5.82
N ASN A 229 9.06 20.65 -5.60
CA ASN A 229 8.18 20.80 -4.44
C ASN A 229 6.71 20.83 -4.85
N THR A 230 6.34 20.03 -5.86
CA THR A 230 4.96 20.00 -6.37
C THR A 230 4.56 18.56 -6.67
N GLY A 231 3.48 18.10 -6.03
CA GLY A 231 2.78 16.87 -6.40
C GLY A 231 1.57 17.23 -7.25
N ILE A 232 1.32 16.48 -8.30
CA ILE A 232 0.19 16.67 -9.21
C ILE A 232 -0.58 15.36 -9.33
N THR A 233 -1.90 15.44 -9.16
CA THR A 233 -2.83 14.34 -9.38
C THR A 233 -4.00 14.84 -10.22
N VAL A 234 -4.14 14.32 -11.43
CA VAL A 234 -5.39 14.43 -12.19
C VAL A 234 -6.24 13.24 -11.82
N MET A 235 -7.48 13.46 -11.38
CA MET A 235 -8.24 12.44 -10.67
C MET A 235 -9.55 12.09 -11.29
N ASP A 236 -10.04 10.98 -10.78
CA ASP A 236 -11.31 10.30 -10.98
C ASP A 236 -11.56 9.89 -12.43
N GLY A 237 -10.61 9.12 -12.96
CA GLY A 237 -10.67 8.58 -14.32
C GLY A 237 -9.33 7.97 -14.76
N PRO A 238 -9.13 7.74 -16.05
CA PRO A 238 -7.94 7.09 -16.60
C PRO A 238 -6.71 8.04 -16.64
N PHE A 239 -6.42 8.70 -15.52
CA PHE A 239 -5.44 9.78 -15.43
C PHE A 239 -4.18 9.34 -14.67
N PHE A 240 -3.40 10.29 -14.17
CA PHE A 240 -2.09 10.07 -13.59
C PHE A 240 -1.88 10.82 -12.27
N SER A 241 -0.88 10.37 -11.54
CA SER A 241 -0.33 11.04 -10.36
C SER A 241 1.18 11.13 -10.50
N LEU A 242 1.75 12.30 -10.29
CA LEU A 242 3.20 12.55 -10.23
C LEU A 242 3.47 13.27 -8.90
N MET A 243 4.11 12.59 -7.95
CA MET A 243 4.24 13.09 -6.59
C MET A 243 5.64 12.83 -6.04
N PRO A 244 6.13 13.66 -5.10
CA PRO A 244 7.35 13.33 -4.35
C PRO A 244 7.26 11.91 -3.76
N PHE A 245 8.35 11.15 -3.87
CA PHE A 245 8.45 9.79 -3.35
C PHE A 245 9.21 9.81 -2.01
N GLY A 246 8.50 10.12 -0.93
CA GLY A 246 9.09 10.32 0.38
C GLY A 246 10.15 11.43 0.34
N ARG A 247 11.28 11.20 1.02
CA ARG A 247 12.41 12.13 1.07
C ARG A 247 13.57 11.74 0.13
N THR A 248 13.29 10.93 -0.87
CA THR A 248 14.31 10.40 -1.81
C THR A 248 14.82 11.44 -2.82
N GLY A 249 14.12 12.56 -3.00
CA GLY A 249 14.37 13.52 -4.07
C GLY A 249 13.81 13.10 -5.43
N LEU A 250 13.24 11.90 -5.53
CA LEU A 250 12.54 11.42 -6.71
C LEU A 250 11.03 11.67 -6.61
N HIS A 251 10.35 11.59 -7.75
CA HIS A 251 8.89 11.54 -7.81
C HIS A 251 8.41 10.17 -8.28
N SER A 252 7.27 9.73 -7.78
CA SER A 252 6.56 8.55 -8.29
C SER A 252 5.57 8.97 -9.37
N LEU A 253 5.61 8.32 -10.53
CA LEU A 253 4.61 8.43 -11.58
C LEU A 253 3.78 7.16 -11.62
N THR A 254 2.46 7.33 -11.58
CA THR A 254 1.47 6.25 -11.67
C THR A 254 0.31 6.69 -12.56
N SER A 255 -0.41 5.72 -13.10
CA SER A 255 -1.63 5.95 -13.89
C SER A 255 -2.65 4.88 -13.59
N VAL A 256 -3.92 5.24 -13.51
CA VAL A 256 -5.00 4.26 -13.30
C VAL A 256 -4.98 3.18 -14.38
N THR A 257 -4.73 3.55 -15.63
CA THR A 257 -4.76 2.65 -16.78
C THR A 257 -3.50 1.80 -16.92
N PHE A 258 -2.31 2.37 -16.67
CA PHE A 258 -1.04 1.74 -17.04
C PHE A 258 -0.21 1.23 -15.85
N THR A 259 -0.57 1.61 -14.63
CA THR A 259 0.05 1.06 -13.41
C THR A 259 -0.19 -0.44 -13.27
N PRO A 260 -1.41 -0.98 -13.48
CA PRO A 260 -1.62 -2.42 -13.57
C PRO A 260 -1.12 -2.96 -14.92
N HIS A 261 -0.14 -3.86 -14.87
CA HIS A 261 0.35 -4.60 -16.06
C HIS A 261 -0.50 -5.83 -16.36
N GLU A 262 -0.89 -6.54 -15.32
CA GLU A 262 -1.66 -7.76 -15.40
C GLU A 262 -2.62 -7.87 -14.20
N THR A 263 -3.74 -8.50 -14.40
CA THR A 263 -4.77 -8.74 -13.39
C THR A 263 -5.12 -10.22 -13.29
N SER A 264 -5.20 -10.75 -12.07
CA SER A 264 -5.70 -12.09 -11.79
C SER A 264 -6.94 -12.01 -10.90
N TYR A 265 -7.98 -12.77 -11.27
CA TYR A 265 -9.23 -12.90 -10.51
C TYR A 265 -9.34 -14.21 -9.73
N ASP A 266 -8.29 -15.03 -9.75
CA ASP A 266 -8.23 -16.29 -9.05
C ASP A 266 -8.17 -16.10 -7.54
N SER A 267 -8.53 -17.12 -6.78
CA SER A 267 -8.47 -17.08 -5.30
C SER A 267 -7.05 -16.91 -4.77
N VAL A 268 -6.06 -17.47 -5.48
CA VAL A 268 -4.63 -17.21 -5.31
C VAL A 268 -4.09 -16.63 -6.63
N ALA A 269 -3.16 -15.70 -6.55
CA ALA A 269 -2.69 -14.95 -7.71
C ALA A 269 -2.04 -15.85 -8.78
N THR A 270 -2.57 -15.84 -10.00
CA THR A 270 -2.09 -16.59 -11.16
C THR A 270 -1.83 -15.64 -12.32
N PHE A 271 -0.62 -15.69 -12.89
CA PHE A 271 -0.19 -14.80 -13.96
C PHE A 271 0.57 -15.56 -15.04
N PRO A 272 0.47 -15.19 -16.33
CA PRO A 272 1.22 -15.82 -17.43
C PRO A 272 2.74 -15.84 -17.19
N CYS A 273 3.30 -14.78 -16.64
CA CYS A 273 4.74 -14.68 -16.34
C CYS A 273 5.27 -15.76 -15.40
N GLN A 274 4.40 -16.46 -14.65
CA GLN A 274 4.82 -17.58 -13.80
C GLN A 274 5.33 -18.78 -14.60
N GLN A 275 5.00 -18.89 -15.88
CA GLN A 275 5.52 -19.92 -16.78
C GLN A 275 6.95 -19.59 -17.24
N GLU A 276 7.33 -18.32 -17.23
CA GLU A 276 8.60 -17.80 -17.76
C GLU A 276 9.63 -17.49 -16.65
N CYS A 277 9.23 -17.55 -15.39
CA CYS A 277 10.04 -17.11 -14.25
C CYS A 277 11.02 -18.17 -13.72
N GLY A 278 11.21 -19.30 -14.40
CA GLY A 278 12.10 -20.38 -13.95
C GLY A 278 11.63 -21.08 -12.66
N GLY A 279 10.32 -21.04 -12.36
CA GLY A 279 9.71 -21.72 -11.20
C GLY A 279 9.85 -20.98 -9.86
N VAL A 280 10.48 -19.80 -9.81
CA VAL A 280 10.64 -19.02 -8.57
C VAL A 280 9.31 -18.40 -8.10
N CYS A 281 8.42 -18.09 -9.04
CA CYS A 281 7.08 -17.59 -8.77
C CYS A 281 6.02 -18.60 -9.21
N LYS A 282 5.06 -18.91 -8.34
CA LYS A 282 3.96 -19.83 -8.64
C LYS A 282 2.70 -19.44 -7.86
N PRO A 283 1.51 -19.93 -8.24
CA PRO A 283 0.30 -19.74 -7.46
C PRO A 283 0.50 -20.18 -6.00
N GLY A 284 0.03 -19.36 -5.04
CA GLY A 284 0.24 -19.58 -3.60
C GLY A 284 1.68 -19.32 -3.12
N SER A 285 2.57 -18.84 -4.01
CA SER A 285 3.96 -18.50 -3.66
C SER A 285 4.52 -17.42 -4.57
N LEU A 286 3.94 -16.21 -4.50
CA LEU A 286 4.40 -15.07 -5.29
C LEU A 286 5.84 -14.68 -4.93
N TYR A 287 6.71 -14.58 -5.93
CA TYR A 287 8.06 -14.04 -5.78
C TYR A 287 8.07 -12.51 -5.84
N ASN A 288 9.20 -11.89 -5.48
CA ASN A 288 9.37 -10.44 -5.63
C ASN A 288 9.55 -10.07 -7.10
N CYS A 289 8.60 -9.32 -7.68
CA CYS A 289 8.63 -8.96 -9.09
C CYS A 289 9.88 -8.14 -9.51
N ASN A 290 10.51 -7.44 -8.57
CA ASN A 290 11.74 -6.66 -8.86
C ASN A 290 12.98 -7.53 -9.07
N GLU A 291 12.97 -8.75 -8.54
CA GLU A 291 14.05 -9.73 -8.59
C GLU A 291 13.70 -10.91 -9.53
N CYS A 292 12.48 -10.91 -10.07
CA CYS A 292 11.97 -12.00 -10.90
C CYS A 292 12.64 -11.98 -12.28
N PRO A 293 13.09 -13.15 -12.82
CA PRO A 293 13.58 -13.25 -14.21
C PRO A 293 12.56 -12.78 -15.25
N ALA A 294 11.25 -12.98 -14.98
CA ALA A 294 10.15 -12.50 -15.82
C ALA A 294 9.64 -11.12 -15.38
N LYS A 295 10.54 -10.21 -14.99
CA LYS A 295 10.21 -8.83 -14.63
C LYS A 295 9.55 -8.11 -15.82
N PRO A 296 8.41 -7.40 -15.63
CA PRO A 296 7.75 -6.69 -16.73
C PRO A 296 8.63 -5.59 -17.31
N GLN A 297 8.42 -5.28 -18.59
CA GLN A 297 8.91 -4.03 -19.17
C GLN A 297 8.13 -2.84 -18.58
N SER A 298 8.81 -1.71 -18.41
CA SER A 298 8.18 -0.51 -17.89
C SER A 298 7.14 0.07 -18.86
N ALA A 299 6.00 0.48 -18.32
CA ALA A 299 4.98 1.26 -19.01
C ALA A 299 5.33 2.77 -19.11
N TRP A 300 6.59 3.13 -18.88
CA TRP A 300 7.09 4.51 -18.98
C TRP A 300 6.63 5.25 -20.23
N PRO A 301 6.72 4.69 -21.46
CA PRO A 301 6.31 5.42 -22.66
C PRO A 301 4.85 5.90 -22.58
N TYR A 302 3.95 5.07 -22.07
CA TYR A 302 2.53 5.36 -21.95
C TYR A 302 2.24 6.34 -20.82
N MET A 303 2.75 6.07 -19.62
CA MET A 303 2.52 6.92 -18.44
C MET A 303 3.11 8.32 -18.63
N SER A 304 4.32 8.40 -19.18
CA SER A 304 4.98 9.70 -19.41
C SER A 304 4.28 10.53 -20.48
N GLN A 305 3.80 9.92 -21.56
CA GLN A 305 3.04 10.63 -22.59
C GLN A 305 1.69 11.11 -22.04
N LEU A 306 1.01 10.31 -21.23
CA LEU A 306 -0.23 10.71 -20.57
C LEU A 306 0.01 11.94 -19.68
N ALA A 307 1.03 11.93 -18.84
CA ALA A 307 1.34 13.05 -17.97
C ALA A 307 1.74 14.32 -18.78
N ARG A 308 2.61 14.18 -19.79
CA ARG A 308 3.03 15.28 -20.67
C ARG A 308 1.87 15.87 -21.48
N LYS A 309 0.86 15.08 -21.82
CA LYS A 309 -0.34 15.60 -22.47
C LYS A 309 -1.02 16.68 -21.60
N TYR A 310 -1.09 16.45 -20.30
CA TYR A 310 -1.73 17.36 -19.36
C TYR A 310 -0.83 18.51 -18.91
N LEU A 311 0.41 18.18 -18.53
CA LEU A 311 1.34 19.15 -17.95
C LEU A 311 1.90 20.10 -19.00
N LYS A 312 2.12 21.35 -18.61
CA LYS A 312 2.86 22.31 -19.42
C LYS A 312 4.32 21.86 -19.58
N GLU A 313 4.94 22.27 -20.68
CA GLU A 313 6.30 21.87 -21.05
C GLU A 313 7.35 22.19 -19.98
N GLU A 314 7.14 23.26 -19.21
CA GLU A 314 8.02 23.69 -18.12
C GLU A 314 8.08 22.72 -16.93
N TYR A 315 7.14 21.77 -16.83
CA TYR A 315 7.10 20.74 -15.79
C TYR A 315 7.78 19.45 -16.28
N GLY A 316 9.12 19.54 -16.43
CA GLY A 316 9.94 18.46 -16.95
C GLY A 316 10.17 17.33 -15.94
N PHE A 317 10.13 16.09 -16.42
CA PHE A 317 10.48 14.89 -15.67
C PHE A 317 11.06 13.82 -16.60
N ALA A 318 11.93 12.96 -16.04
CA ALA A 318 12.60 11.91 -16.78
C ALA A 318 12.58 10.58 -16.01
N TYR A 319 12.61 9.48 -16.75
CA TYR A 319 12.67 8.13 -16.18
C TYR A 319 13.93 7.92 -15.36
N HIS A 320 13.77 7.39 -14.15
CA HIS A 320 14.86 6.95 -13.32
C HIS A 320 14.87 5.42 -13.18
N SER A 321 13.77 4.83 -12.69
CA SER A 321 13.64 3.39 -12.48
C SER A 321 12.19 2.97 -12.30
N SER A 322 11.94 1.66 -12.30
CA SER A 322 10.62 1.09 -12.02
C SER A 322 10.69 0.09 -10.87
N LEU A 323 9.69 0.16 -10.02
CA LEU A 323 9.44 -0.78 -8.93
C LEU A 323 8.12 -1.49 -9.17
N PHE A 324 8.09 -2.80 -8.93
CA PHE A 324 6.90 -3.62 -9.14
C PHE A 324 6.40 -4.24 -7.84
N SER A 325 5.09 -4.22 -7.65
CA SER A 325 4.42 -4.78 -6.47
C SER A 325 3.11 -5.44 -6.85
N MET A 326 2.70 -6.41 -6.04
CA MET A 326 1.39 -7.02 -6.14
C MET A 326 0.41 -6.26 -5.27
N LYS A 327 -0.72 -5.83 -5.85
CA LYS A 327 -1.78 -5.09 -5.18
C LYS A 327 -3.07 -5.92 -5.16
N PRO A 328 -3.48 -6.49 -4.03
CA PRO A 328 -4.79 -7.10 -3.87
C PRO A 328 -5.85 -6.02 -3.70
N ILE A 329 -6.97 -6.17 -4.39
CA ILE A 329 -8.10 -5.25 -4.39
C ILE A 329 -9.38 -6.06 -4.15
N LEU A 330 -10.21 -5.62 -3.20
CA LEU A 330 -11.52 -6.23 -3.00
C LEU A 330 -12.38 -6.11 -4.25
N LYS A 331 -12.94 -7.22 -4.74
CA LYS A 331 -13.85 -7.22 -5.90
C LYS A 331 -15.08 -6.35 -5.65
N ALA A 332 -15.58 -6.31 -4.42
CA ALA A 332 -16.71 -5.47 -4.04
C ALA A 332 -16.41 -3.95 -4.15
N SER A 333 -15.13 -3.55 -4.13
CA SER A 333 -14.70 -2.16 -4.21
C SER A 333 -14.50 -1.64 -5.63
N GLU A 334 -14.76 -2.44 -6.66
CA GLU A 334 -14.56 -2.01 -8.05
C GLU A 334 -15.63 -0.99 -8.51
N ILE A 335 -16.77 -0.94 -7.82
CA ILE A 335 -17.89 -0.06 -8.18
C ILE A 335 -17.59 1.40 -7.77
N ASP A 336 -17.03 1.62 -6.59
CA ASP A 336 -16.83 2.94 -5.98
C ASP A 336 -15.36 3.32 -5.79
N ASP A 337 -14.44 2.48 -6.27
CA ASP A 337 -13.01 2.61 -6.11
C ASP A 337 -12.54 2.66 -4.66
N SER A 338 -13.38 2.25 -3.71
CA SER A 338 -13.02 2.19 -2.30
C SER A 338 -11.80 1.29 -2.08
N ARG A 339 -11.04 1.60 -1.05
CA ARG A 339 -9.86 0.80 -0.64
C ARG A 339 -9.88 0.64 0.88
N PRO A 340 -10.92 -0.04 1.41
CA PRO A 340 -11.01 -0.25 2.85
C PRO A 340 -9.90 -1.19 3.34
N THR A 341 -9.42 -0.94 4.54
CA THR A 341 -8.72 -1.98 5.30
C THR A 341 -9.78 -2.90 5.89
N VAL A 342 -9.58 -4.19 5.73
CA VAL A 342 -10.49 -5.22 6.24
C VAL A 342 -9.73 -6.07 7.24
N VAL A 343 -10.20 -6.07 8.48
CA VAL A 343 -9.72 -6.93 9.56
C VAL A 343 -10.81 -7.95 9.86
N ARG A 344 -10.46 -9.23 9.82
CA ARG A 344 -11.41 -10.32 10.09
C ARG A 344 -10.84 -11.30 11.12
N VAL A 345 -11.62 -11.58 12.14
CA VAL A 345 -11.40 -12.72 13.03
C VAL A 345 -11.90 -13.97 12.29
N MET A 346 -10.99 -14.86 11.95
CA MET A 346 -11.27 -16.08 11.18
C MET A 346 -11.51 -17.29 12.10
N ASN A 347 -11.00 -17.24 13.32
CA ASN A 347 -11.20 -18.23 14.37
C ASN A 347 -11.00 -17.54 15.73
N ASP A 348 -11.82 -17.86 16.71
CA ASP A 348 -11.78 -17.21 18.03
C ASP A 348 -10.81 -17.92 18.99
N GLU A 349 -10.73 -19.27 18.97
CA GLU A 349 -9.87 -20.04 19.88
C GLU A 349 -9.32 -21.31 19.18
N PRO A 350 -7.99 -21.41 18.98
CA PRO A 350 -6.99 -20.33 19.08
C PRO A 350 -7.29 -19.21 18.09
N LYS A 351 -6.97 -17.97 18.47
CA LYS A 351 -7.36 -16.81 17.68
C LYS A 351 -6.60 -16.72 16.36
N LEU A 352 -7.32 -16.47 15.27
CA LEU A 352 -6.76 -16.18 13.96
C LEU A 352 -7.38 -14.88 13.44
N VAL A 353 -6.54 -13.89 13.18
CA VAL A 353 -6.93 -12.64 12.56
C VAL A 353 -6.25 -12.51 11.20
N SER A 354 -6.99 -12.15 10.18
CA SER A 354 -6.46 -11.80 8.86
C SER A 354 -6.74 -10.36 8.52
N VAL A 355 -5.70 -9.63 8.07
CA VAL A 355 -5.83 -8.24 7.64
C VAL A 355 -5.49 -8.09 6.16
N LEU A 356 -6.41 -7.46 5.42
CA LEU A 356 -6.19 -6.97 4.06
C LEU A 356 -6.13 -5.44 4.12
N SER A 357 -4.93 -4.89 4.07
CA SER A 357 -4.71 -3.45 4.21
C SER A 357 -5.15 -2.68 2.96
N GLY A 358 -5.85 -1.57 3.15
CA GLY A 358 -6.24 -0.65 2.08
C GLY A 358 -5.29 0.54 1.95
N LYS A 359 -4.79 1.05 3.06
CA LYS A 359 -3.92 2.25 3.16
C LYS A 359 -2.92 2.11 4.30
N ILE A 360 -1.87 2.91 4.26
CA ILE A 360 -0.85 2.92 5.32
C ILE A 360 -1.38 3.52 6.62
N ASN A 361 -2.10 4.63 6.54
CA ASN A 361 -2.62 5.33 7.71
C ASN A 361 -3.83 4.65 8.38
N THR A 362 -4.36 3.58 7.80
CA THR A 362 -5.39 2.73 8.45
C THR A 362 -4.79 1.53 9.20
N VAL A 363 -3.49 1.53 9.46
CA VAL A 363 -2.80 0.50 10.27
C VAL A 363 -3.40 0.36 11.69
N TYR A 364 -3.97 1.44 12.21
CA TYR A 364 -4.61 1.52 13.51
C TYR A 364 -5.89 0.68 13.65
N ASP A 365 -6.47 0.21 12.54
CA ASP A 365 -7.58 -0.75 12.59
C ASP A 365 -7.17 -2.07 13.29
N LEU A 366 -5.87 -2.33 13.43
CA LEU A 366 -5.38 -3.48 14.20
C LEU A 366 -5.55 -3.31 15.71
N ASP A 367 -5.61 -2.08 16.24
CA ASP A 367 -5.71 -1.82 17.68
C ASP A 367 -6.91 -2.54 18.31
N GLU A 368 -8.01 -2.69 17.57
CA GLU A 368 -9.24 -3.35 18.03
C GLU A 368 -9.11 -4.87 18.23
N VAL A 369 -8.10 -5.50 17.61
CA VAL A 369 -7.97 -6.97 17.59
C VAL A 369 -6.68 -7.50 18.20
N LEU A 370 -5.69 -6.63 18.48
CA LEU A 370 -4.38 -7.07 18.97
C LEU A 370 -4.39 -7.60 20.40
N GLU A 371 -5.39 -7.28 21.22
CA GLU A 371 -5.49 -7.72 22.62
C GLU A 371 -4.22 -7.41 23.43
N VAL A 372 -3.88 -6.11 23.49
CA VAL A 372 -2.74 -5.55 24.21
C VAL A 372 -3.18 -4.69 25.39
#